data_8a9b660e284e8fc412283fab6ff8a1b0
#
_entry.id   8a9b660e284e8fc412283fab6ff8a1b0
#
_cell.length_a   1.000
_cell.length_b   1.000
_cell.length_c   1.000
_cell.angle_alpha   90.00
_cell.angle_beta   90.00
_cell.angle_gamma   90.00
#
_symmetry.space_group_name_H-M   'P 1'
#
loop_
_entity.id
_entity.type
_entity.pdbx_description
1 polymer ?
#
loop_
_entity_poly.entity_id
_entity_poly.type
_entity_poly.pdbx_seq_one_letter_code
_entity_poly.pdbx_strand_id
1 'polypeptide(L)'
;MYNTHSRRYTHATFTRKAIMQTFLHILKNKPLDRITVKDICEQCEINRNTFYYYFKDIYDVLETIFEDEVRLVMDEAKEGVTFHDAYARVAAIILNNREAIKHIYASENGRVLRTYLDAVVTQVVRRFVLEKAEGYSLDDSDIAFITAFYSNGIVGSTIKWIERGSMMSSLPETITANGVRLSKSQYNRDIVKRIGDSFDATIYDMIECCL
;
A
#
# COMPACT_ATOMS: atom_id res chain seq x y z
N MET A 1 -9.84 -25.14 36.28
CA MET A 1 -8.98 -23.95 36.01
C MET A 1 -8.91 -23.74 34.49
N TYR A 2 -9.92 -23.07 33.92
CA TYR A 2 -10.04 -22.87 32.47
C TYR A 2 -9.96 -21.39 32.12
N ASN A 3 -8.96 -21.04 31.29
CA ASN A 3 -9.09 -20.01 30.24
C ASN A 3 -9.02 -18.53 30.58
N THR A 4 -8.11 -18.10 31.45
CA THR A 4 -7.74 -16.68 31.59
C THR A 4 -6.77 -16.21 30.50
N HIS A 5 -5.98 -17.09 29.88
CA HIS A 5 -5.04 -16.77 28.82
C HIS A 5 -5.73 -16.45 27.48
N SER A 6 -6.75 -17.22 27.11
CA SER A 6 -7.47 -17.00 25.85
C SER A 6 -8.24 -15.66 25.83
N ARG A 7 -8.86 -15.27 26.93
CA ARG A 7 -9.56 -13.97 27.05
C ARG A 7 -8.60 -12.77 26.98
N ARG A 8 -7.41 -12.86 27.52
CA ARG A 8 -6.42 -11.79 27.45
C ARG A 8 -5.87 -11.59 26.03
N TYR A 9 -5.59 -12.66 25.30
CA TYR A 9 -5.17 -12.59 23.91
C TYR A 9 -6.25 -11.98 23.00
N THR A 10 -7.51 -12.35 23.19
CA THR A 10 -8.64 -11.79 22.42
C THR A 10 -8.85 -10.32 22.73
N HIS A 11 -8.72 -9.90 23.98
CA HIS A 11 -8.86 -8.49 24.38
C HIS A 11 -7.69 -7.61 23.87
N ALA A 12 -6.46 -8.13 23.93
CA ALA A 12 -5.27 -7.42 23.44
C ALA A 12 -5.35 -7.18 21.93
N THR A 13 -5.74 -8.20 21.17
CA THR A 13 -5.91 -8.10 19.71
C THR A 13 -7.04 -7.15 19.35
N PHE A 14 -8.13 -7.15 20.13
CA PHE A 14 -9.26 -6.24 19.92
C PHE A 14 -8.87 -4.77 20.13
N THR A 15 -8.18 -4.46 21.22
CA THR A 15 -7.74 -3.09 21.56
C THR A 15 -6.76 -2.55 20.51
N ARG A 16 -5.76 -3.36 20.12
CA ARG A 16 -4.82 -2.98 19.05
C ARG A 16 -5.55 -2.63 17.76
N LYS A 17 -6.50 -3.48 17.35
CA LYS A 17 -7.30 -3.25 16.14
C LYS A 17 -8.20 -2.02 16.25
N ALA A 18 -8.79 -1.77 17.43
CA ALA A 18 -9.60 -0.58 17.70
C ALA A 18 -8.77 0.71 17.55
N ILE A 19 -7.53 0.73 18.08
CA ILE A 19 -6.61 1.87 17.93
C ILE A 19 -6.33 2.14 16.44
N MET A 20 -6.00 1.10 15.65
CA MET A 20 -5.71 1.22 14.22
C MET A 20 -6.93 1.75 13.43
N GLN A 21 -8.12 1.22 13.70
CA GLN A 21 -9.35 1.65 13.05
C GLN A 21 -9.70 3.11 13.39
N THR A 22 -9.56 3.49 14.65
CA THR A 22 -9.78 4.87 15.10
C THR A 22 -8.78 5.83 14.47
N PHE A 23 -7.49 5.46 14.41
CA PHE A 23 -6.47 6.25 13.73
C PHE A 23 -6.83 6.46 12.25
N LEU A 24 -7.21 5.41 11.51
CA LEU A 24 -7.65 5.52 10.11
C LEU A 24 -8.88 6.41 9.96
N HIS A 25 -9.83 6.32 10.90
CA HIS A 25 -11.00 7.18 10.89
C HIS A 25 -10.64 8.67 11.07
N ILE A 26 -9.75 8.97 12.02
CA ILE A 26 -9.25 10.34 12.23
C ILE A 26 -8.49 10.83 10.99
N LEU A 27 -7.64 9.99 10.42
CA LEU A 27 -6.80 10.31 9.28
C LEU A 27 -7.60 10.64 8.00
N LYS A 28 -8.81 10.12 7.86
CA LYS A 28 -9.72 10.51 6.75
C LYS A 28 -10.17 11.96 6.84
N ASN A 29 -10.14 12.58 8.02
CA ASN A 29 -10.69 13.89 8.29
C ASN A 29 -9.65 14.92 8.78
N LYS A 30 -8.44 14.49 9.11
CA LYS A 30 -7.42 15.31 9.75
C LYS A 30 -6.04 15.00 9.16
N PRO A 31 -5.22 16.02 8.78
CA PRO A 31 -3.86 15.80 8.32
C PRO A 31 -3.04 15.00 9.34
N LEU A 32 -2.15 14.10 8.84
CA LEU A 32 -1.34 13.22 9.68
C LEU A 32 -0.57 14.00 10.76
N ASP A 33 0.07 15.11 10.40
CA ASP A 33 0.88 15.93 11.33
C ASP A 33 0.06 16.58 12.43
N ARG A 34 -1.27 16.56 12.34
CA ARG A 34 -2.17 17.11 13.35
C ARG A 34 -2.85 16.06 14.21
N ILE A 35 -2.62 14.79 13.94
CA ILE A 35 -3.14 13.69 14.74
C ILE A 35 -2.26 13.51 15.98
N THR A 36 -2.87 13.35 17.13
CA THR A 36 -2.16 13.13 18.39
C THR A 36 -2.62 11.83 19.06
N VAL A 37 -1.76 11.28 19.92
CA VAL A 37 -2.13 10.12 20.77
C VAL A 37 -3.35 10.46 21.64
N LYS A 38 -3.53 11.72 22.01
CA LYS A 38 -4.71 12.17 22.77
C LYS A 38 -5.99 11.99 21.96
N ASP A 39 -6.00 12.39 20.68
CA ASP A 39 -7.17 12.23 19.79
C ASP A 39 -7.61 10.75 19.71
N ILE A 40 -6.63 9.85 19.57
CA ILE A 40 -6.91 8.42 19.48
C ILE A 40 -7.44 7.86 20.80
N CYS A 41 -6.79 8.23 21.93
CA CYS A 41 -7.20 7.76 23.25
C CYS A 41 -8.63 8.21 23.61
N GLU A 42 -8.99 9.45 23.29
CA GLU A 42 -10.32 9.99 23.55
C GLU A 42 -11.39 9.24 22.72
N GLN A 43 -11.13 8.96 21.44
CA GLN A 43 -12.10 8.25 20.59
C GLN A 43 -12.18 6.74 20.88
N CYS A 44 -11.08 6.14 21.35
CA CYS A 44 -11.06 4.72 21.76
C CYS A 44 -11.51 4.51 23.20
N GLU A 45 -11.74 5.56 23.96
CA GLU A 45 -12.04 5.49 25.40
C GLU A 45 -10.96 4.72 26.21
N ILE A 46 -9.69 4.91 25.83
CA ILE A 46 -8.53 4.30 26.48
C ILE A 46 -7.61 5.37 27.10
N ASN A 47 -6.82 4.97 28.09
CA ASN A 47 -5.77 5.84 28.61
C ASN A 47 -4.48 5.76 27.79
N ARG A 48 -3.58 6.74 27.97
CA ARG A 48 -2.30 6.79 27.24
C ARG A 48 -1.40 5.59 27.52
N ASN A 49 -1.42 5.03 28.74
CA ASN A 49 -0.61 3.84 29.05
C ASN A 49 -1.06 2.64 28.24
N THR A 50 -2.38 2.50 28.00
CA THR A 50 -2.94 1.47 27.12
C THR A 50 -2.48 1.68 25.69
N PHE A 51 -2.47 2.93 25.18
CA PHE A 51 -1.93 3.20 23.86
C PHE A 51 -0.45 2.80 23.75
N TYR A 52 0.39 3.30 24.68
CA TYR A 52 1.83 3.03 24.66
C TYR A 52 2.22 1.57 24.97
N TYR A 53 1.29 0.77 25.46
CA TYR A 53 1.48 -0.68 25.55
C TYR A 53 1.49 -1.34 24.16
N TYR A 54 0.73 -0.79 23.17
CA TYR A 54 0.59 -1.37 21.84
C TYR A 54 1.44 -0.68 20.77
N PHE A 55 1.63 0.64 20.90
CA PHE A 55 2.27 1.46 19.88
C PHE A 55 3.15 2.52 20.52
N LYS A 56 4.31 2.74 19.91
CA LYS A 56 5.28 3.73 20.33
C LYS A 56 4.77 5.17 20.11
N ASP A 57 4.18 5.41 18.96
CA ASP A 57 3.62 6.70 18.55
C ASP A 57 2.60 6.51 17.40
N ILE A 58 2.10 7.60 16.83
CA ILE A 58 1.13 7.54 15.72
C ILE A 58 1.74 7.01 14.43
N TYR A 59 3.04 7.15 14.22
CA TYR A 59 3.72 6.62 13.04
C TYR A 59 3.88 5.10 13.12
N ASP A 60 4.11 4.56 14.31
CA ASP A 60 4.13 3.13 14.57
C ASP A 60 2.74 2.49 14.29
N VAL A 61 1.64 3.22 14.60
CA VAL A 61 0.30 2.79 14.19
C VAL A 61 0.18 2.73 12.66
N LEU A 62 0.64 3.75 11.96
CA LEU A 62 0.59 3.82 10.50
C LEU A 62 1.44 2.73 9.86
N GLU A 63 2.67 2.53 10.33
CA GLU A 63 3.59 1.48 9.88
C GLU A 63 2.97 0.10 10.05
N THR A 64 2.38 -0.15 11.22
CA THR A 64 1.68 -1.41 11.51
C THR A 64 0.50 -1.66 10.57
N ILE A 65 -0.29 -0.62 10.26
CA ILE A 65 -1.40 -0.74 9.30
C ILE A 65 -0.85 -1.11 7.92
N PHE A 66 0.23 -0.48 7.50
CA PHE A 66 0.87 -0.76 6.24
C PHE A 66 1.42 -2.20 6.18
N GLU A 67 2.09 -2.68 7.24
CA GLU A 67 2.58 -4.05 7.32
C GLU A 67 1.45 -5.09 7.26
N ASP A 68 0.34 -4.84 7.95
CA ASP A 68 -0.83 -5.71 7.92
C ASP A 68 -1.45 -5.77 6.51
N GLU A 69 -1.54 -4.64 5.79
CA GLU A 69 -2.02 -4.59 4.40
C GLU A 69 -1.06 -5.32 3.43
N VAL A 70 0.27 -5.17 3.59
CA VAL A 70 1.27 -5.94 2.82
C VAL A 70 1.03 -7.42 2.99
N ARG A 71 0.92 -7.85 4.25
CA ARG A 71 0.73 -9.27 4.58
C ARG A 71 -0.52 -9.81 3.92
N LEU A 72 -1.63 -9.07 3.95
CA LEU A 72 -2.87 -9.45 3.28
C LEU A 72 -2.67 -9.59 1.77
N VAL A 73 -2.03 -8.63 1.11
CA VAL A 73 -1.74 -8.71 -0.34
C VAL A 73 -0.87 -9.92 -0.66
N MET A 74 0.15 -10.18 0.16
CA MET A 74 1.05 -11.32 -0.03
C MET A 74 0.38 -12.68 0.22
N ASP A 75 -0.46 -12.77 1.26
CA ASP A 75 -1.19 -14.00 1.59
C ASP A 75 -2.27 -14.32 0.54
N GLU A 76 -2.87 -13.31 -0.06
CA GLU A 76 -3.86 -13.45 -1.12
C GLU A 76 -3.24 -13.70 -2.50
N ALA A 77 -1.99 -13.34 -2.72
CA ALA A 77 -1.25 -13.64 -3.94
C ALA A 77 -0.83 -15.12 -3.96
N LYS A 78 -1.80 -16.03 -4.10
CA LYS A 78 -1.60 -17.49 -4.24
C LYS A 78 -1.16 -17.83 -5.65
N GLU A 79 -0.77 -19.11 -5.86
CA GLU A 79 -0.46 -19.64 -7.20
C GLU A 79 -1.56 -19.31 -8.22
N GLY A 80 -1.16 -18.84 -9.40
CA GLY A 80 -2.06 -18.49 -10.50
C GLY A 80 -2.62 -17.06 -10.48
N VAL A 81 -2.27 -16.25 -9.49
CA VAL A 81 -2.60 -14.80 -9.48
C VAL A 81 -1.61 -14.06 -10.38
N THR A 82 -2.11 -13.25 -11.31
CA THR A 82 -1.24 -12.42 -12.17
C THR A 82 -0.71 -11.21 -11.40
N PHE A 83 0.39 -10.62 -11.88
CA PHE A 83 0.86 -9.34 -11.33
C PHE A 83 -0.22 -8.25 -11.44
N HIS A 84 -0.94 -8.24 -12.56
CA HIS A 84 -2.09 -7.34 -12.77
C HIS A 84 -3.10 -7.43 -11.62
N ASP A 85 -3.51 -8.64 -11.22
CA ASP A 85 -4.49 -8.84 -10.16
C ASP A 85 -3.96 -8.36 -8.80
N ALA A 86 -2.71 -8.68 -8.49
CA ALA A 86 -2.06 -8.22 -7.25
C ALA A 86 -1.97 -6.68 -7.21
N TYR A 87 -1.56 -6.05 -8.31
CA TYR A 87 -1.48 -4.60 -8.40
C TYR A 87 -2.88 -3.93 -8.33
N ALA A 88 -3.89 -4.52 -8.97
CA ALA A 88 -5.26 -4.03 -8.91
C ALA A 88 -5.81 -4.00 -7.47
N ARG A 89 -5.44 -4.95 -6.63
CA ARG A 89 -5.79 -4.96 -5.19
C ARG A 89 -5.13 -3.83 -4.43
N VAL A 90 -3.82 -3.60 -4.62
CA VAL A 90 -3.11 -2.46 -4.04
C VAL A 90 -3.76 -1.14 -4.45
N ALA A 91 -4.09 -1.00 -5.74
CA ALA A 91 -4.79 0.17 -6.25
C ALA A 91 -6.18 0.35 -5.62
N ALA A 92 -6.92 -0.72 -5.39
CA ALA A 92 -8.22 -0.67 -4.71
C ALA A 92 -8.08 -0.18 -3.25
N ILE A 93 -7.05 -0.63 -2.51
CA ILE A 93 -6.75 -0.15 -1.15
C ILE A 93 -6.49 1.36 -1.18
N ILE A 94 -5.66 1.83 -2.11
CA ILE A 94 -5.35 3.26 -2.28
C ILE A 94 -6.63 4.07 -2.57
N LEU A 95 -7.47 3.60 -3.50
CA LEU A 95 -8.72 4.28 -3.88
C LEU A 95 -9.74 4.33 -2.74
N ASN A 96 -9.89 3.24 -2.00
CA ASN A 96 -10.82 3.15 -0.87
C ASN A 96 -10.39 4.03 0.32
N ASN A 97 -9.08 4.31 0.43
CA ASN A 97 -8.50 5.13 1.48
C ASN A 97 -7.95 6.48 0.97
N ARG A 98 -8.46 6.96 -0.17
CA ARG A 98 -7.89 8.12 -0.87
C ARG A 98 -7.71 9.37 -0.01
N GLU A 99 -8.64 9.70 0.90
CA GLU A 99 -8.53 10.89 1.77
C GLU A 99 -7.42 10.70 2.82
N ALA A 100 -7.30 9.49 3.40
CA ALA A 100 -6.20 9.16 4.29
C ALA A 100 -4.85 9.23 3.56
N ILE A 101 -4.74 8.63 2.38
CA ILE A 101 -3.54 8.67 1.53
C ILE A 101 -3.15 10.11 1.18
N LYS A 102 -4.12 10.97 0.85
CA LYS A 102 -3.90 12.39 0.61
C LYS A 102 -3.34 13.11 1.84
N HIS A 103 -3.88 12.85 3.02
CA HIS A 103 -3.41 13.45 4.27
C HIS A 103 -2.01 12.96 4.67
N ILE A 104 -1.67 11.68 4.37
CA ILE A 104 -0.31 11.16 4.55
C ILE A 104 0.65 11.84 3.57
N TYR A 105 0.28 11.87 2.28
CA TYR A 105 1.13 12.43 1.23
C TYR A 105 1.42 13.93 1.43
N ALA A 106 0.43 14.69 1.89
CA ALA A 106 0.55 16.13 2.15
C ALA A 106 1.26 16.46 3.48
N SER A 107 1.60 15.48 4.30
CA SER A 107 2.30 15.69 5.57
C SER A 107 3.79 15.97 5.38
N GLU A 108 4.44 16.59 6.38
CA GLU A 108 5.90 16.77 6.39
C GLU A 108 6.64 15.42 6.28
N ASN A 109 6.02 14.35 6.77
CA ASN A 109 6.50 12.97 6.67
C ASN A 109 5.90 12.19 5.48
N GLY A 110 5.47 12.85 4.43
CA GLY A 110 4.90 12.20 3.23
C GLY A 110 5.81 11.14 2.59
N ARG A 111 7.12 11.15 2.92
CA ARG A 111 8.07 10.10 2.57
C ARG A 111 7.68 8.72 3.10
N VAL A 112 6.95 8.64 4.22
CA VAL A 112 6.48 7.36 4.81
C VAL A 112 5.65 6.57 3.80
N LEU A 113 4.75 7.24 3.07
CA LEU A 113 3.96 6.58 2.04
C LEU A 113 4.84 6.00 0.93
N ARG A 114 5.86 6.75 0.48
CA ARG A 114 6.78 6.27 -0.54
C ARG A 114 7.59 5.07 -0.04
N THR A 115 8.17 5.16 1.16
CA THR A 115 8.93 4.05 1.77
C THR A 115 8.08 2.81 1.90
N TYR A 116 6.82 2.96 2.28
CA TYR A 116 5.87 1.87 2.33
C TYR A 116 5.61 1.25 0.95
N LEU A 117 5.29 2.07 -0.04
CA LEU A 117 5.07 1.59 -1.41
C LEU A 117 6.32 0.90 -1.98
N ASP A 118 7.52 1.44 -1.74
CA ASP A 118 8.78 0.83 -2.14
C ASP A 118 8.92 -0.57 -1.52
N ALA A 119 8.67 -0.72 -0.22
CA ALA A 119 8.77 -2.00 0.48
C ALA A 119 7.77 -3.05 -0.07
N VAL A 120 6.48 -2.65 -0.18
CA VAL A 120 5.41 -3.55 -0.67
C VAL A 120 5.66 -3.97 -2.10
N VAL A 121 5.85 -2.98 -2.98
CA VAL A 121 6.00 -3.24 -4.42
C VAL A 121 7.23 -4.09 -4.68
N THR A 122 8.35 -3.82 -3.99
CA THR A 122 9.56 -4.61 -4.14
C THR A 122 9.34 -6.08 -3.74
N GLN A 123 8.62 -6.34 -2.65
CA GLN A 123 8.32 -7.72 -2.24
C GLN A 123 7.43 -8.43 -3.25
N VAL A 124 6.36 -7.76 -3.71
CA VAL A 124 5.44 -8.31 -4.71
C VAL A 124 6.16 -8.58 -6.01
N VAL A 125 6.87 -7.58 -6.54
CA VAL A 125 7.63 -7.71 -7.80
C VAL A 125 8.67 -8.84 -7.69
N ARG A 126 9.47 -8.87 -6.62
CA ARG A 126 10.48 -9.90 -6.43
C ARG A 126 9.89 -11.32 -6.46
N ARG A 127 8.73 -11.51 -5.85
CA ARG A 127 8.03 -12.80 -5.89
C ARG A 127 7.69 -13.19 -7.31
N PHE A 128 7.07 -12.30 -8.09
CA PHE A 128 6.72 -12.57 -9.49
C PHE A 128 7.96 -12.76 -10.38
N VAL A 129 9.04 -11.99 -10.15
CA VAL A 129 10.33 -12.19 -10.84
C VAL A 129 10.86 -13.59 -10.57
N LEU A 130 10.89 -14.05 -9.32
CA LEU A 130 11.35 -15.40 -8.98
C LEU A 130 10.48 -16.49 -9.61
N GLU A 131 9.15 -16.31 -9.61
CA GLU A 131 8.22 -17.25 -10.25
C GLU A 131 8.45 -17.34 -11.77
N LYS A 132 8.63 -16.19 -12.44
CA LYS A 132 8.85 -16.14 -13.89
C LYS A 132 10.27 -16.55 -14.31
N ALA A 133 11.23 -16.41 -13.41
CA ALA A 133 12.62 -16.84 -13.61
C ALA A 133 12.82 -18.34 -13.41
N GLU A 134 11.80 -19.07 -12.99
CA GLU A 134 11.87 -20.53 -12.82
C GLU A 134 12.23 -21.22 -14.16
N GLY A 135 13.33 -21.96 -14.16
CA GLY A 135 13.88 -22.60 -15.36
C GLY A 135 14.92 -21.78 -16.14
N TYR A 136 15.18 -20.54 -15.75
CA TYR A 136 16.26 -19.69 -16.28
C TYR A 136 17.46 -19.68 -15.32
N SER A 137 18.68 -19.51 -15.87
CA SER A 137 19.93 -19.48 -15.08
C SER A 137 20.31 -18.05 -14.72
N LEU A 138 19.45 -17.36 -13.95
CA LEU A 138 19.73 -16.02 -13.42
C LEU A 138 20.49 -16.10 -12.11
N ASP A 139 21.43 -15.18 -11.91
CA ASP A 139 22.09 -15.00 -10.62
C ASP A 139 21.31 -14.01 -9.71
N ASP A 140 21.78 -13.88 -8.45
CA ASP A 140 21.14 -12.98 -7.48
C ASP A 140 21.21 -11.50 -7.91
N SER A 141 22.23 -11.11 -8.70
CA SER A 141 22.40 -9.77 -9.22
C SER A 141 21.36 -9.46 -10.29
N ASP A 142 21.10 -10.42 -11.19
CA ASP A 142 20.07 -10.29 -12.24
C ASP A 142 18.67 -10.16 -11.63
N ILE A 143 18.35 -11.03 -10.66
CA ILE A 143 17.09 -10.98 -9.93
C ILE A 143 16.93 -9.63 -9.19
N ALA A 144 18.00 -9.15 -8.56
CA ALA A 144 17.99 -7.85 -7.87
C ALA A 144 17.77 -6.69 -8.86
N PHE A 145 18.46 -6.72 -10.02
CA PHE A 145 18.33 -5.70 -11.05
C PHE A 145 16.91 -5.65 -11.63
N ILE A 146 16.37 -6.80 -12.07
CA ILE A 146 15.01 -6.90 -12.63
C ILE A 146 13.99 -6.41 -11.60
N THR A 147 14.12 -6.87 -10.35
CA THR A 147 13.23 -6.46 -9.26
C THR A 147 13.27 -4.94 -9.07
N ALA A 148 14.46 -4.34 -8.98
CA ALA A 148 14.62 -2.90 -8.79
C ALA A 148 14.06 -2.10 -9.96
N PHE A 149 14.31 -2.54 -11.20
CA PHE A 149 13.84 -1.87 -12.42
C PHE A 149 12.31 -1.73 -12.43
N TYR A 150 11.60 -2.85 -12.25
CA TYR A 150 10.14 -2.84 -12.23
C TYR A 150 9.58 -2.13 -11.00
N SER A 151 10.14 -2.35 -9.81
CA SER A 151 9.67 -1.71 -8.59
C SER A 151 9.74 -0.20 -8.68
N ASN A 152 10.85 0.36 -9.13
CA ASN A 152 11.01 1.81 -9.31
C ASN A 152 10.01 2.39 -10.31
N GLY A 153 9.78 1.72 -11.43
CA GLY A 153 8.81 2.13 -12.45
C GLY A 153 7.37 2.13 -11.91
N ILE A 154 6.99 1.06 -11.21
CA ILE A 154 5.66 0.88 -10.64
C ILE A 154 5.41 1.90 -9.51
N VAL A 155 6.34 2.03 -8.56
CA VAL A 155 6.22 2.98 -7.44
C VAL A 155 6.16 4.42 -7.98
N GLY A 156 7.05 4.79 -8.90
CA GLY A 156 7.03 6.11 -9.51
C GLY A 156 5.72 6.42 -10.23
N SER A 157 5.17 5.45 -10.95
CA SER A 157 3.87 5.58 -11.63
C SER A 157 2.71 5.67 -10.65
N THR A 158 2.74 4.88 -9.58
CA THR A 158 1.73 4.89 -8.51
C THR A 158 1.73 6.22 -7.75
N ILE A 159 2.89 6.73 -7.38
CA ILE A 159 3.01 8.05 -6.73
C ILE A 159 2.45 9.14 -7.64
N LYS A 160 2.82 9.17 -8.92
CA LYS A 160 2.27 10.14 -9.88
C LYS A 160 0.76 10.01 -10.06
N TRP A 161 0.24 8.79 -9.99
CA TRP A 161 -1.19 8.56 -10.02
C TRP A 161 -1.89 9.08 -8.76
N ILE A 162 -1.31 8.86 -7.56
CA ILE A 162 -1.80 9.42 -6.30
C ILE A 162 -1.78 10.95 -6.36
N GLU A 163 -0.67 11.55 -6.79
CA GLU A 163 -0.55 13.01 -6.96
C GLU A 163 -1.64 13.58 -7.86
N ARG A 164 -1.82 12.99 -9.04
CA ARG A 164 -2.83 13.43 -10.01
C ARG A 164 -4.26 13.12 -9.58
N GLY A 165 -4.48 11.95 -8.98
CA GLY A 165 -5.82 11.47 -8.59
C GLY A 165 -6.28 11.99 -7.24
N SER A 166 -5.40 12.14 -6.26
CA SER A 166 -5.78 12.54 -4.90
C SER A 166 -5.73 14.05 -4.67
N MET A 167 -4.83 14.78 -5.34
CA MET A 167 -4.87 16.25 -5.35
C MET A 167 -5.99 16.82 -6.22
N MET A 168 -6.58 16.01 -7.09
CA MET A 168 -7.56 16.42 -8.08
C MET A 168 -9.02 16.28 -7.61
N SER A 169 -9.30 16.49 -6.32
CA SER A 169 -10.69 16.74 -5.90
C SER A 169 -11.30 17.98 -6.55
N SER A 170 -10.47 18.85 -7.15
CA SER A 170 -10.87 20.05 -7.91
C SER A 170 -10.88 19.86 -9.43
N LEU A 171 -10.50 18.69 -9.97
CA LEU A 171 -10.60 18.46 -11.40
C LEU A 171 -12.02 18.14 -11.83
N PRO A 172 -12.37 18.62 -13.04
CA PRO A 172 -13.64 18.25 -13.68
C PRO A 172 -13.75 16.73 -13.77
N GLU A 173 -14.97 16.20 -13.74
CA GLU A 173 -15.26 14.74 -13.84
C GLU A 173 -14.63 14.08 -15.08
N THR A 174 -14.08 14.87 -15.99
CA THR A 174 -13.42 14.44 -17.22
C THR A 174 -11.99 14.96 -17.30
N ILE A 175 -11.05 14.06 -17.55
CA ILE A 175 -9.62 14.33 -17.72
C ILE A 175 -9.25 14.12 -19.19
N THR A 176 -8.48 15.02 -19.78
CA THR A 176 -7.91 14.82 -21.12
C THR A 176 -6.50 14.25 -20.98
N ALA A 177 -6.34 12.99 -21.38
CA ALA A 177 -5.04 12.33 -21.44
C ALA A 177 -4.76 11.91 -22.88
N ASN A 178 -3.61 12.32 -23.42
CA ASN A 178 -3.22 12.03 -24.82
C ASN A 178 -4.29 12.38 -25.86
N GLY A 179 -5.00 13.50 -25.67
CA GLY A 179 -6.08 13.96 -26.59
C GLY A 179 -7.43 13.24 -26.40
N VAL A 180 -7.51 12.26 -25.50
CA VAL A 180 -8.76 11.52 -25.22
C VAL A 180 -9.37 12.02 -23.92
N ARG A 181 -10.67 12.29 -23.96
CA ARG A 181 -11.45 12.74 -22.80
C ARG A 181 -11.96 11.52 -22.03
N LEU A 182 -11.43 11.31 -20.82
CA LEU A 182 -11.77 10.17 -19.96
C LEU A 182 -12.49 10.67 -18.70
N SER A 183 -13.47 9.90 -18.21
CA SER A 183 -13.97 10.12 -16.85
C SER A 183 -12.88 9.76 -15.83
N LYS A 184 -12.95 10.36 -14.62
CA LYS A 184 -12.01 10.07 -13.53
C LYS A 184 -11.92 8.58 -13.21
N SER A 185 -13.04 7.87 -13.25
CA SER A 185 -13.07 6.42 -13.01
C SER A 185 -12.45 5.61 -14.15
N GLN A 186 -12.63 6.04 -15.40
CA GLN A 186 -11.98 5.42 -16.56
C GLN A 186 -10.47 5.64 -16.53
N TYR A 187 -10.02 6.86 -16.20
CA TYR A 187 -8.60 7.17 -16.06
C TYR A 187 -7.93 6.29 -14.99
N ASN A 188 -8.55 6.13 -13.82
CA ASN A 188 -8.02 5.28 -12.76
C ASN A 188 -7.92 3.81 -13.20
N ARG A 189 -8.97 3.27 -13.84
CA ARG A 189 -8.94 1.88 -14.35
C ARG A 189 -7.88 1.69 -15.44
N ASP A 190 -7.74 2.65 -16.33
CA ASP A 190 -6.79 2.59 -17.43
C ASP A 190 -5.33 2.60 -16.92
N ILE A 191 -5.00 3.45 -15.95
CA ILE A 191 -3.66 3.48 -15.33
C ILE A 191 -3.34 2.16 -14.62
N VAL A 192 -4.26 1.66 -13.80
CA VAL A 192 -4.07 0.39 -13.08
C VAL A 192 -3.84 -0.76 -14.06
N LYS A 193 -4.69 -0.85 -15.10
CA LYS A 193 -4.57 -1.85 -16.14
C LYS A 193 -3.21 -1.76 -16.85
N ARG A 194 -2.79 -0.58 -17.29
CA ARG A 194 -1.54 -0.38 -18.01
C ARG A 194 -0.31 -0.76 -17.19
N ILE A 195 -0.28 -0.45 -15.90
CA ILE A 195 0.85 -0.82 -15.03
C ILE A 195 0.92 -2.34 -14.89
N GLY A 196 -0.20 -3.00 -14.59
CA GLY A 196 -0.25 -4.46 -14.46
C GLY A 196 0.11 -5.19 -15.77
N ASP A 197 -0.57 -4.83 -16.87
CA ASP A 197 -0.35 -5.46 -18.17
C ASP A 197 1.10 -5.24 -18.69
N SER A 198 1.72 -4.08 -18.39
CA SER A 198 3.09 -3.81 -18.81
C SER A 198 4.11 -4.75 -18.15
N PHE A 199 3.93 -5.06 -16.87
CA PHE A 199 4.77 -6.02 -16.18
C PHE A 199 4.60 -7.42 -16.79
N ASP A 200 3.36 -7.91 -16.87
CA ASP A 200 3.07 -9.25 -17.37
C ASP A 200 3.53 -9.46 -18.84
N ALA A 201 3.49 -8.38 -19.65
CA ALA A 201 3.90 -8.44 -21.05
C ALA A 201 5.42 -8.40 -21.29
N THR A 202 6.19 -7.75 -20.38
CA THR A 202 7.63 -7.46 -20.64
C THR A 202 8.59 -8.19 -19.72
N ILE A 203 8.09 -8.91 -18.72
CA ILE A 203 8.97 -9.56 -17.73
C ILE A 203 9.87 -10.63 -18.36
N TYR A 204 9.37 -11.41 -19.30
CA TYR A 204 10.16 -12.45 -19.99
C TYR A 204 11.23 -11.84 -20.88
N ASP A 205 10.94 -10.76 -21.62
CA ASP A 205 11.93 -10.04 -22.43
C ASP A 205 13.08 -9.52 -21.54
N MET A 206 12.75 -9.03 -20.35
CA MET A 206 13.77 -8.55 -19.40
C MET A 206 14.62 -9.69 -18.83
N ILE A 207 14.03 -10.86 -18.55
CA ILE A 207 14.75 -12.06 -18.11
C ILE A 207 15.72 -12.50 -19.19
N GLU A 208 15.27 -12.58 -20.45
CA GLU A 208 16.11 -12.98 -21.60
C GLU A 208 17.27 -12.00 -21.86
N CYS A 209 17.11 -10.71 -21.56
CA CYS A 209 18.18 -9.72 -21.67
C CYS A 209 19.30 -9.90 -20.64
N CYS A 210 19.06 -10.61 -19.53
CA CYS A 210 20.05 -10.88 -18.48
C CYS A 210 20.81 -12.20 -18.68
N LEU A 211 20.40 -13.04 -19.65
CA LEU A 211 21.07 -14.31 -19.99
C LEU A 211 22.19 -14.11 -20.98
#